data_f29deafcc44905c99151a6d682818a91
#
_entry.id   f29deafcc44905c99151a6d682818a91
#
_cell.length_a   1.000
_cell.length_b   1.000
_cell.length_c   1.000
_cell.angle_alpha   90.00
_cell.angle_beta   90.00
_cell.angle_gamma   90.00
#
_symmetry.space_group_name_H-M   'P 1'
#
loop_
_entity.id
_entity.type
_entity.pdbx_description
1 polymer ?
#
loop_
_entity_poly.entity_id
_entity_poly.type
_entity_poly.pdbx_seq_one_letter_code
_entity_poly.pdbx_strand_id
1 'polypeptide(L)'
;MAEQRKAPRSNSKAKIQPVNDYGRIQPQAPELEEAVLGALMIEKDAYSLVSEILRPESFYEHRHQLIYSAITDLAVNQKPVDILTVKEQLAKRGDLEEVGGPFYITQLSSKVASSAHIEYHARIIAQKALARELITFTSNVQSKAFDETLDVDDLMQEAEGRLFEISQQNMKKDYTQINPVIAEAYQLIQIAAARTDGLSGLESGFTKLDKMTSGWQRSDLIIIAARPAMGKTAFVLSMAKNIAVNYRNPVAVFSLEMSNVQLVNRLISNACEIPSEKIKSGQLADYEWQQLDYKLRDLLDRKSTRLNSSHAR
;
A
#
# COMPACT_ATOMS: atom_id res chain seq x y z
N MET A 1 -43.33 -49.42 22.56
CA MET A 1 -42.42 -48.97 21.51
C MET A 1 -42.75 -47.54 21.20
N ALA A 2 -41.96 -46.61 21.72
CA ALA A 2 -42.15 -45.18 21.51
C ALA A 2 -41.01 -44.65 20.67
N GLU A 3 -41.35 -44.22 19.47
CA GLU A 3 -40.42 -43.66 18.49
C GLU A 3 -40.07 -42.21 18.85
N GLN A 4 -38.84 -41.95 19.22
CA GLN A 4 -38.31 -40.61 19.48
C GLN A 4 -37.98 -39.93 18.16
N ARG A 5 -38.79 -38.92 17.77
CA ARG A 5 -38.47 -37.97 16.68
C ARG A 5 -37.38 -37.06 17.11
N LYS A 6 -36.18 -37.14 16.48
CA LYS A 6 -35.11 -36.15 16.61
C LYS A 6 -35.47 -34.88 15.86
N ALA A 7 -35.52 -33.75 16.57
CA ALA A 7 -35.66 -32.42 15.99
C ALA A 7 -34.34 -32.01 15.28
N PRO A 8 -34.41 -31.28 14.16
CA PRO A 8 -33.21 -30.79 13.46
C PRO A 8 -32.57 -29.65 14.26
N ARG A 9 -31.27 -29.76 14.54
CA ARG A 9 -30.46 -28.69 15.12
C ARG A 9 -30.24 -27.61 14.07
N SER A 10 -30.95 -26.51 14.18
CA SER A 10 -30.70 -25.25 13.48
C SER A 10 -29.40 -24.64 13.99
N ASN A 11 -28.34 -24.75 13.21
CA ASN A 11 -27.05 -24.09 13.48
C ASN A 11 -27.00 -22.77 12.68
N SER A 12 -27.88 -21.84 13.00
CA SER A 12 -27.79 -20.49 12.49
C SER A 12 -26.68 -19.75 13.26
N LYS A 13 -25.47 -19.73 12.71
CA LYS A 13 -24.48 -18.72 13.07
C LYS A 13 -25.06 -17.37 12.65
N ALA A 14 -25.70 -16.67 13.59
CA ALA A 14 -26.10 -15.31 13.40
C ALA A 14 -24.82 -14.50 13.07
N LYS A 15 -24.70 -14.05 11.82
CA LYS A 15 -23.74 -13.00 11.46
C LYS A 15 -24.16 -11.77 12.25
N ILE A 16 -23.34 -11.40 13.22
CA ILE A 16 -23.46 -10.13 13.95
C ILE A 16 -23.29 -9.04 12.90
N GLN A 17 -24.39 -8.42 12.48
CA GLN A 17 -24.32 -7.19 11.71
C GLN A 17 -23.86 -6.09 12.68
N PRO A 18 -22.81 -5.32 12.36
CA PRO A 18 -22.37 -4.22 13.20
C PRO A 18 -23.54 -3.23 13.32
N VAL A 19 -24.05 -3.05 14.53
CA VAL A 19 -25.09 -2.09 14.86
C VAL A 19 -24.53 -0.70 14.59
N ASN A 20 -25.16 0.05 13.69
CA ASN A 20 -24.85 1.45 13.41
C ASN A 20 -25.15 2.30 14.65
N ASP A 21 -24.12 2.69 15.38
CA ASP A 21 -24.21 3.36 16.68
C ASP A 21 -24.82 4.80 16.60
N TYR A 22 -25.14 5.29 15.38
CA TYR A 22 -25.60 6.67 15.18
C TYR A 22 -26.79 6.82 14.21
N GLY A 23 -27.50 5.78 13.85
CA GLY A 23 -28.62 5.89 12.88
C GLY A 23 -28.19 6.34 11.47
N ARG A 24 -26.91 6.31 11.14
CA ARG A 24 -26.40 6.65 9.82
C ARG A 24 -26.50 5.45 8.90
N ILE A 25 -27.04 5.69 7.70
CA ILE A 25 -27.08 4.68 6.64
C ILE A 25 -25.64 4.39 6.18
N GLN A 26 -25.26 3.11 6.07
CA GLN A 26 -23.97 2.74 5.55
C GLN A 26 -23.77 3.23 4.11
N PRO A 27 -22.53 3.62 3.72
CA PRO A 27 -22.23 4.03 2.35
C PRO A 27 -22.66 2.96 1.33
N GLN A 28 -23.61 3.28 0.47
CA GLN A 28 -24.20 2.37 -0.51
C GLN A 28 -24.54 3.11 -1.81
N ALA A 29 -24.70 2.35 -2.89
CA ALA A 29 -25.16 2.86 -4.18
C ALA A 29 -25.93 1.76 -4.96
N PRO A 30 -27.08 1.26 -4.48
CA PRO A 30 -27.78 0.12 -5.07
C PRO A 30 -28.14 0.30 -6.53
N GLU A 31 -28.55 1.51 -6.94
CA GLU A 31 -28.88 1.80 -8.33
C GLU A 31 -27.68 1.61 -9.29
N LEU A 32 -26.46 1.99 -8.83
CA LEU A 32 -25.25 1.78 -9.61
C LEU A 32 -24.83 0.30 -9.62
N GLU A 33 -25.07 -0.41 -8.53
CA GLU A 33 -24.84 -1.87 -8.45
C GLU A 33 -25.72 -2.60 -9.48
N GLU A 34 -27.03 -2.28 -9.51
CA GLU A 34 -27.95 -2.82 -10.51
C GLU A 34 -27.53 -2.50 -11.94
N ALA A 35 -27.12 -1.26 -12.19
CA ALA A 35 -26.68 -0.82 -13.52
C ALA A 35 -25.41 -1.58 -13.98
N VAL A 36 -24.44 -1.76 -13.08
CA VAL A 36 -23.21 -2.51 -13.38
C VAL A 36 -23.51 -3.99 -13.65
N LEU A 37 -24.30 -4.63 -12.80
CA LEU A 37 -24.67 -6.04 -12.97
C LEU A 37 -25.45 -6.26 -14.27
N GLY A 38 -26.39 -5.36 -14.58
CA GLY A 38 -27.13 -5.40 -15.85
C GLY A 38 -26.21 -5.25 -17.07
N ALA A 39 -25.28 -4.31 -17.04
CA ALA A 39 -24.33 -4.07 -18.13
C ALA A 39 -23.41 -5.27 -18.36
N LEU A 40 -22.96 -5.93 -17.29
CA LEU A 40 -22.14 -7.17 -17.36
C LEU A 40 -22.83 -8.33 -18.06
N MET A 41 -24.17 -8.40 -18.00
CA MET A 41 -24.96 -9.44 -18.64
C MET A 41 -25.34 -9.13 -20.10
N ILE A 42 -25.14 -7.88 -20.55
CA ILE A 42 -25.49 -7.43 -21.90
C ILE A 42 -24.22 -7.31 -22.76
N GLU A 43 -23.15 -6.75 -22.23
CA GLU A 43 -21.93 -6.47 -22.96
C GLU A 43 -20.81 -7.47 -22.70
N LYS A 44 -20.33 -8.05 -23.80
CA LYS A 44 -19.35 -9.15 -23.74
C LYS A 44 -18.02 -8.77 -23.06
N ASP A 45 -17.55 -7.54 -23.26
CA ASP A 45 -16.23 -7.09 -22.78
C ASP A 45 -16.32 -6.30 -21.46
N ALA A 46 -17.53 -6.10 -20.93
CA ALA A 46 -17.77 -5.30 -19.73
C ALA A 46 -17.07 -5.86 -18.48
N TYR A 47 -16.99 -7.18 -18.37
CA TYR A 47 -16.34 -7.82 -17.23
C TYR A 47 -14.86 -7.48 -17.13
N SER A 48 -14.14 -7.44 -18.25
CA SER A 48 -12.70 -7.10 -18.25
C SER A 48 -12.42 -5.69 -17.72
N LEU A 49 -13.36 -4.75 -17.93
CA LEU A 49 -13.23 -3.35 -17.47
C LEU A 49 -13.41 -3.19 -15.96
N VAL A 50 -14.15 -4.10 -15.32
CA VAL A 50 -14.51 -3.95 -13.89
C VAL A 50 -13.90 -5.03 -12.99
N SER A 51 -13.38 -6.12 -13.53
CA SER A 51 -12.84 -7.25 -12.77
C SER A 51 -11.65 -6.90 -11.87
N GLU A 52 -10.90 -5.85 -12.21
CA GLU A 52 -9.80 -5.35 -11.39
C GLU A 52 -10.26 -4.34 -10.31
N ILE A 53 -11.47 -3.78 -10.47
CA ILE A 53 -12.01 -2.73 -9.60
C ILE A 53 -12.94 -3.32 -8.55
N LEU A 54 -13.78 -4.30 -8.96
CA LEU A 54 -14.84 -4.87 -8.12
C LEU A 54 -14.54 -6.30 -7.71
N ARG A 55 -14.98 -6.62 -6.51
CA ARG A 55 -15.06 -7.97 -5.95
C ARG A 55 -16.49 -8.22 -5.48
N PRO A 56 -16.93 -9.45 -5.25
CA PRO A 56 -18.26 -9.73 -4.72
C PRO A 56 -18.57 -8.91 -3.45
N GLU A 57 -17.61 -8.77 -2.55
CA GLU A 57 -17.72 -8.02 -1.29
C GLU A 57 -17.84 -6.50 -1.50
N SER A 58 -17.57 -6.01 -2.71
CA SER A 58 -17.72 -4.58 -3.04
C SER A 58 -19.19 -4.15 -3.09
N PHE A 59 -20.11 -5.09 -3.33
CA PHE A 59 -21.53 -4.83 -3.39
C PHE A 59 -22.14 -4.74 -1.99
N TYR A 60 -23.10 -3.84 -1.82
CA TYR A 60 -23.81 -3.65 -0.55
C TYR A 60 -24.88 -4.72 -0.35
N GLU A 61 -25.70 -4.96 -1.37
CA GLU A 61 -26.76 -5.96 -1.30
C GLU A 61 -26.21 -7.38 -1.47
N HIS A 62 -26.56 -8.28 -0.56
CA HIS A 62 -26.10 -9.65 -0.60
C HIS A 62 -26.48 -10.37 -1.90
N ARG A 63 -27.69 -10.09 -2.43
CA ARG A 63 -28.11 -10.65 -3.72
C ARG A 63 -27.20 -10.21 -4.89
N HIS A 64 -26.69 -8.96 -4.86
CA HIS A 64 -25.75 -8.46 -5.85
C HIS A 64 -24.37 -9.14 -5.74
N GLN A 65 -23.94 -9.44 -4.50
CA GLN A 65 -22.70 -10.19 -4.25
C GLN A 65 -22.78 -11.59 -4.87
N LEU A 66 -23.92 -12.28 -4.69
CA LEU A 66 -24.14 -13.60 -5.27
C LEU A 66 -24.15 -13.58 -6.80
N ILE A 67 -24.84 -12.59 -7.40
CA ILE A 67 -24.89 -12.43 -8.86
C ILE A 67 -23.49 -12.16 -9.41
N TYR A 68 -22.74 -11.20 -8.81
CA TYR A 68 -21.40 -10.87 -9.27
C TYR A 68 -20.43 -12.06 -9.09
N SER A 69 -20.55 -12.83 -8.02
CA SER A 69 -19.80 -14.06 -7.80
C SER A 69 -20.08 -15.10 -8.89
N ALA A 70 -21.35 -15.25 -9.30
CA ALA A 70 -21.71 -16.17 -10.40
C ALA A 70 -21.15 -15.69 -11.75
N ILE A 71 -21.17 -14.38 -12.02
CA ILE A 71 -20.55 -13.76 -13.19
C ILE A 71 -19.04 -14.01 -13.20
N THR A 72 -18.38 -13.81 -12.06
CA THR A 72 -16.94 -14.07 -11.91
C THR A 72 -16.57 -15.51 -12.21
N ASP A 73 -17.33 -16.48 -11.71
CA ASP A 73 -17.11 -17.90 -12.00
C ASP A 73 -17.25 -18.23 -13.49
N LEU A 74 -18.26 -17.66 -14.15
CA LEU A 74 -18.43 -17.86 -15.58
C LEU A 74 -17.24 -17.28 -16.37
N ALA A 75 -16.83 -16.07 -16.05
CA ALA A 75 -15.73 -15.40 -16.71
C ALA A 75 -14.37 -16.11 -16.50
N VAL A 76 -14.05 -16.52 -15.27
CA VAL A 76 -12.83 -17.29 -14.95
C VAL A 76 -12.79 -18.61 -15.70
N ASN A 77 -13.94 -19.29 -15.86
CA ASN A 77 -14.05 -20.54 -16.62
C ASN A 77 -14.22 -20.32 -18.14
N GLN A 78 -14.00 -19.08 -18.64
CA GLN A 78 -14.11 -18.72 -20.05
C GLN A 78 -15.47 -19.06 -20.68
N LYS A 79 -16.53 -19.03 -19.88
CA LYS A 79 -17.91 -19.21 -20.33
C LYS A 79 -18.52 -17.86 -20.69
N PRO A 80 -19.44 -17.81 -21.64
CA PRO A 80 -20.14 -16.58 -21.96
C PRO A 80 -20.90 -16.06 -20.72
N VAL A 81 -20.86 -14.75 -20.52
CA VAL A 81 -21.61 -14.05 -19.47
C VAL A 81 -22.81 -13.40 -20.12
N ASP A 82 -23.98 -13.96 -19.89
CA ASP A 82 -25.26 -13.42 -20.33
C ASP A 82 -26.37 -13.78 -19.33
N ILE A 83 -27.57 -13.26 -19.55
CA ILE A 83 -28.72 -13.46 -18.67
C ILE A 83 -29.02 -14.92 -18.43
N LEU A 84 -28.91 -15.79 -19.49
CA LEU A 84 -29.26 -17.18 -19.42
C LEU A 84 -28.21 -18.01 -18.68
N THR A 85 -26.93 -17.76 -18.97
CA THR A 85 -25.81 -18.43 -18.32
C THR A 85 -25.67 -18.05 -16.84
N VAL A 86 -25.88 -16.78 -16.48
CA VAL A 86 -25.89 -16.31 -15.08
C VAL A 86 -27.05 -16.95 -14.31
N LYS A 87 -28.26 -16.98 -14.89
CA LYS A 87 -29.42 -17.70 -14.30
C LYS A 87 -29.12 -19.16 -14.05
N GLU A 88 -28.54 -19.84 -15.05
CA GLU A 88 -28.19 -21.27 -14.93
C GLU A 88 -27.13 -21.52 -13.85
N GLN A 89 -26.12 -20.65 -13.79
CA GLN A 89 -25.05 -20.72 -12.78
C GLN A 89 -25.62 -20.52 -11.37
N LEU A 90 -26.49 -19.54 -11.16
CA LEU A 90 -27.17 -19.31 -9.88
C LEU A 90 -28.08 -20.49 -9.50
N ALA A 91 -28.79 -21.08 -10.45
CA ALA A 91 -29.61 -22.27 -10.21
C ALA A 91 -28.74 -23.47 -9.78
N LYS A 92 -27.59 -23.71 -10.43
CA LYS A 92 -26.64 -24.77 -10.05
C LYS A 92 -26.06 -24.59 -8.64
N ARG A 93 -25.87 -23.33 -8.19
CA ARG A 93 -25.41 -23.04 -6.86
C ARG A 93 -26.52 -23.11 -5.80
N GLY A 94 -27.77 -23.08 -6.21
CA GLY A 94 -28.93 -22.98 -5.31
C GLY A 94 -29.28 -21.56 -4.87
N ASP A 95 -28.62 -20.54 -5.41
CA ASP A 95 -28.74 -19.15 -4.99
C ASP A 95 -29.85 -18.41 -5.74
N LEU A 96 -30.47 -19.02 -6.78
CA LEU A 96 -31.40 -18.33 -7.68
C LEU A 96 -32.61 -17.71 -6.97
N GLU A 97 -33.17 -18.41 -5.99
CA GLU A 97 -34.34 -17.91 -5.23
C GLU A 97 -33.92 -16.76 -4.28
N GLU A 98 -32.72 -16.85 -3.69
CA GLU A 98 -32.18 -15.84 -2.77
C GLU A 98 -31.92 -14.49 -3.46
N VAL A 99 -31.52 -14.52 -4.73
CA VAL A 99 -31.30 -13.30 -5.52
C VAL A 99 -32.59 -12.67 -6.04
N GLY A 100 -33.77 -13.30 -5.84
CA GLY A 100 -35.06 -12.81 -6.30
C GLY A 100 -35.57 -13.46 -7.58
N GLY A 101 -35.06 -14.64 -7.91
CA GLY A 101 -35.51 -15.49 -9.01
C GLY A 101 -35.15 -14.96 -10.41
N PRO A 102 -35.63 -15.67 -11.46
CA PRO A 102 -35.32 -15.28 -12.85
C PRO A 102 -35.82 -13.90 -13.23
N PHE A 103 -36.90 -13.43 -12.59
CA PHE A 103 -37.49 -12.14 -12.85
C PHE A 103 -36.52 -10.99 -12.53
N TYR A 104 -35.87 -11.07 -11.35
CA TYR A 104 -34.91 -10.05 -10.93
C TYR A 104 -33.71 -9.96 -11.85
N ILE A 105 -33.16 -11.09 -12.30
CA ILE A 105 -32.05 -11.12 -13.27
C ILE A 105 -32.43 -10.43 -14.59
N THR A 106 -33.65 -10.68 -15.10
CA THR A 106 -34.15 -10.02 -16.29
C THR A 106 -34.39 -8.51 -16.08
N GLN A 107 -34.86 -8.13 -14.88
CA GLN A 107 -35.08 -6.72 -14.52
C GLN A 107 -33.78 -5.94 -14.51
N LEU A 108 -32.68 -6.50 -13.98
CA LEU A 108 -31.35 -5.87 -14.00
C LEU A 108 -30.92 -5.47 -15.41
N SER A 109 -31.12 -6.36 -16.40
CA SER A 109 -30.76 -6.06 -17.79
C SER A 109 -31.61 -4.95 -18.41
N SER A 110 -32.87 -4.81 -18.01
CA SER A 110 -33.76 -3.77 -18.53
C SER A 110 -33.47 -2.36 -17.95
N LYS A 111 -32.79 -2.26 -16.85
CA LYS A 111 -32.40 -0.98 -16.22
C LYS A 111 -31.15 -0.32 -16.82
N VAL A 112 -30.45 -1.02 -17.70
CA VAL A 112 -29.23 -0.49 -18.32
C VAL A 112 -29.57 0.49 -19.43
N ALA A 113 -29.36 1.77 -19.17
CA ALA A 113 -29.55 2.84 -20.19
C ALA A 113 -28.31 2.97 -21.09
N SER A 114 -27.10 2.71 -20.61
CA SER A 114 -25.82 2.74 -21.35
C SER A 114 -24.71 2.10 -20.53
N SER A 115 -23.89 1.27 -21.16
CA SER A 115 -22.68 0.69 -20.58
C SER A 115 -21.46 1.61 -20.68
N ALA A 116 -21.58 2.73 -21.39
CA ALA A 116 -20.47 3.65 -21.67
C ALA A 116 -19.71 4.15 -20.43
N HIS A 117 -20.33 4.09 -19.25
CA HIS A 117 -19.75 4.57 -17.98
C HIS A 117 -19.59 3.47 -16.91
N ILE A 118 -19.58 2.21 -17.31
CA ILE A 118 -19.52 1.07 -16.37
C ILE A 118 -18.30 1.14 -15.44
N GLU A 119 -17.14 1.52 -15.95
CA GLU A 119 -15.93 1.67 -15.16
C GLU A 119 -16.07 2.77 -14.10
N TYR A 120 -16.67 3.90 -14.45
CA TYR A 120 -16.92 4.99 -13.52
C TYR A 120 -17.90 4.58 -12.42
N HIS A 121 -18.98 3.86 -12.76
CA HIS A 121 -19.93 3.31 -11.79
C HIS A 121 -19.24 2.29 -10.87
N ALA A 122 -18.42 1.41 -11.42
CA ALA A 122 -17.63 0.44 -10.64
C ALA A 122 -16.71 1.13 -9.63
N ARG A 123 -16.05 2.22 -10.01
CA ARG A 123 -15.21 3.01 -9.09
C ARG A 123 -16.01 3.64 -7.95
N ILE A 124 -17.24 4.10 -8.18
CA ILE A 124 -18.10 4.60 -7.11
C ILE A 124 -18.48 3.48 -6.14
N ILE A 125 -18.85 2.30 -6.66
CA ILE A 125 -19.16 1.12 -5.84
C ILE A 125 -17.95 0.75 -4.98
N ALA A 126 -16.76 0.67 -5.56
CA ALA A 126 -15.53 0.38 -4.84
C ALA A 126 -15.21 1.41 -3.74
N GLN A 127 -15.42 2.72 -4.01
CA GLN A 127 -15.26 3.76 -2.99
C GLN A 127 -16.25 3.57 -1.82
N LYS A 128 -17.52 3.21 -2.12
CA LYS A 128 -18.50 2.93 -1.07
C LYS A 128 -18.14 1.69 -0.25
N ALA A 129 -17.64 0.63 -0.92
CA ALA A 129 -17.14 -0.57 -0.25
C ALA A 129 -15.97 -0.27 0.68
N LEU A 130 -14.98 0.50 0.22
CA LEU A 130 -13.86 0.95 1.03
C LEU A 130 -14.32 1.73 2.27
N ALA A 131 -15.28 2.64 2.10
CA ALA A 131 -15.82 3.39 3.21
C ALA A 131 -16.51 2.48 4.24
N ARG A 132 -17.23 1.43 3.81
CA ARG A 132 -17.81 0.42 4.69
C ARG A 132 -16.74 -0.39 5.42
N GLU A 133 -15.68 -0.78 4.72
CA GLU A 133 -14.55 -1.52 5.31
C GLU A 133 -13.85 -0.68 6.39
N LEU A 134 -13.62 0.60 6.14
CA LEU A 134 -13.05 1.52 7.13
C LEU A 134 -13.98 1.70 8.35
N ILE A 135 -15.30 1.80 8.15
CA ILE A 135 -16.27 1.88 9.26
C ILE A 135 -16.20 0.60 10.10
N THR A 136 -16.20 -0.56 9.47
CA THR A 136 -16.10 -1.84 10.18
C THR A 136 -14.78 -1.98 10.93
N PHE A 137 -13.68 -1.60 10.30
CA PHE A 137 -12.35 -1.60 10.92
C PHE A 137 -12.31 -0.70 12.15
N THR A 138 -12.76 0.57 12.03
CA THR A 138 -12.74 1.51 13.16
C THR A 138 -13.63 1.05 14.30
N SER A 139 -14.81 0.48 14.01
CA SER A 139 -15.70 -0.08 15.02
C SER A 139 -15.08 -1.27 15.75
N ASN A 140 -14.34 -2.13 15.04
CA ASN A 140 -13.62 -3.24 15.65
C ASN A 140 -12.48 -2.77 16.55
N VAL A 141 -11.68 -1.80 16.10
CA VAL A 141 -10.60 -1.20 16.91
C VAL A 141 -11.19 -0.53 18.14
N GLN A 142 -12.28 0.23 17.99
CA GLN A 142 -12.97 0.86 19.10
C GLN A 142 -13.45 -0.18 20.13
N SER A 143 -14.10 -1.26 19.67
CA SER A 143 -14.59 -2.32 20.56
C SER A 143 -13.47 -2.99 21.34
N LYS A 144 -12.34 -3.28 20.68
CA LYS A 144 -11.15 -3.89 21.30
C LYS A 144 -10.47 -2.94 22.28
N ALA A 145 -10.47 -1.64 22.02
CA ALA A 145 -9.88 -0.63 22.91
C ALA A 145 -10.60 -0.48 24.25
N PHE A 146 -11.88 -0.92 24.35
CA PHE A 146 -12.61 -1.01 25.63
C PHE A 146 -12.33 -2.30 26.40
N ASP A 147 -11.64 -3.26 25.82
CA ASP A 147 -11.28 -4.52 26.45
C ASP A 147 -9.97 -4.35 27.25
N GLU A 148 -10.07 -4.18 28.56
CA GLU A 148 -8.92 -4.00 29.46
C GLU A 148 -7.99 -5.22 29.54
N THR A 149 -8.37 -6.37 28.95
CA THR A 149 -7.53 -7.59 28.93
C THR A 149 -6.53 -7.61 27.78
N LEU A 150 -6.69 -6.73 26.78
CA LEU A 150 -5.81 -6.64 25.62
C LEU A 150 -4.67 -5.67 25.88
N ASP A 151 -3.47 -6.05 25.43
CA ASP A 151 -2.33 -5.14 25.43
C ASP A 151 -2.52 -4.05 24.35
N VAL A 152 -2.31 -2.81 24.74
CA VAL A 152 -2.49 -1.65 23.85
C VAL A 152 -1.47 -1.66 22.71
N ASP A 153 -0.24 -2.10 22.97
CA ASP A 153 0.82 -2.19 21.95
C ASP A 153 0.47 -3.24 20.89
N ASP A 154 -0.08 -4.40 21.30
CA ASP A 154 -0.56 -5.44 20.39
C ASP A 154 -1.75 -4.94 19.55
N LEU A 155 -2.67 -4.21 20.17
CA LEU A 155 -3.81 -3.61 19.45
C LEU A 155 -3.35 -2.58 18.41
N MET A 156 -2.36 -1.77 18.73
CA MET A 156 -1.79 -0.80 17.79
C MET A 156 -1.14 -1.50 16.61
N GLN A 157 -0.36 -2.55 16.85
CA GLN A 157 0.28 -3.32 15.77
C GLN A 157 -0.75 -3.99 14.85
N GLU A 158 -1.81 -4.57 15.43
CA GLU A 158 -2.91 -5.16 14.66
C GLU A 158 -3.62 -4.10 13.80
N ALA A 159 -3.90 -2.92 14.39
CA ALA A 159 -4.57 -1.82 13.70
C ALA A 159 -3.73 -1.27 12.54
N GLU A 160 -2.42 -1.08 12.74
CA GLU A 160 -1.49 -0.65 11.69
C GLU A 160 -1.43 -1.68 10.54
N GLY A 161 -1.31 -2.96 10.86
CA GLY A 161 -1.30 -4.04 9.87
C GLY A 161 -2.57 -4.07 9.04
N ARG A 162 -3.74 -3.98 9.68
CA ARG A 162 -5.03 -4.01 8.98
C ARG A 162 -5.27 -2.76 8.13
N LEU A 163 -4.90 -1.57 8.63
CA LEU A 163 -5.00 -0.34 7.86
C LEU A 163 -4.09 -0.37 6.61
N PHE A 164 -2.90 -0.95 6.75
CA PHE A 164 -1.98 -1.16 5.63
C PHE A 164 -2.57 -2.10 4.57
N GLU A 165 -3.19 -3.21 4.97
CA GLU A 165 -3.88 -4.13 4.05
C GLU A 165 -5.00 -3.42 3.27
N ILE A 166 -5.86 -2.66 3.96
CA ILE A 166 -6.95 -1.87 3.36
C ILE A 166 -6.36 -0.85 2.36
N SER A 167 -5.26 -0.20 2.70
CA SER A 167 -4.58 0.75 1.82
C SER A 167 -4.00 0.08 0.59
N GLN A 168 -3.34 -1.08 0.74
CA GLN A 168 -2.75 -1.82 -0.37
C GLN A 168 -3.80 -2.37 -1.35
N GLN A 169 -4.94 -2.85 -0.86
CA GLN A 169 -6.02 -3.36 -1.72
C GLN A 169 -6.58 -2.27 -2.65
N ASN A 170 -6.48 -1.01 -2.24
CA ASN A 170 -6.91 0.15 -3.02
C ASN A 170 -5.83 0.79 -3.88
N MET A 171 -4.58 0.37 -3.75
CA MET A 171 -3.53 0.84 -4.66
C MET A 171 -3.83 0.29 -6.04
N LYS A 172 -4.29 1.19 -6.91
CA LYS A 172 -4.49 0.92 -8.33
C LYS A 172 -3.22 0.30 -8.88
N LYS A 173 -3.33 -0.83 -9.55
CA LYS A 173 -2.37 -1.21 -10.57
C LYS A 173 -2.60 -0.24 -11.73
N ASP A 174 -1.99 0.94 -11.66
CA ASP A 174 -2.03 1.88 -12.76
C ASP A 174 -1.22 1.27 -13.92
N TYR A 175 -1.92 0.65 -14.86
CA TYR A 175 -1.32 0.34 -16.15
C TYR A 175 -1.07 1.66 -16.87
N THR A 176 0.18 2.06 -16.92
CA THR A 176 0.57 3.26 -17.68
C THR A 176 0.74 2.86 -19.12
N GLN A 177 0.09 3.58 -20.03
CA GLN A 177 0.35 3.40 -21.46
C GLN A 177 1.84 3.61 -21.74
N ILE A 178 2.41 2.76 -22.59
CA ILE A 178 3.85 2.77 -22.87
C ILE A 178 4.32 4.09 -23.53
N ASN A 179 3.45 4.75 -24.32
CA ASN A 179 3.82 5.95 -25.08
C ASN A 179 4.32 7.12 -24.19
N PRO A 180 3.63 7.55 -23.11
CA PRO A 180 4.16 8.58 -22.22
C PRO A 180 5.44 8.14 -21.51
N VAL A 181 5.58 6.84 -21.18
CA VAL A 181 6.79 6.29 -20.53
C VAL A 181 7.98 6.35 -21.48
N ILE A 182 7.78 6.05 -22.77
CA ILE A 182 8.85 6.19 -23.80
C ILE A 182 9.28 7.65 -23.92
N ALA A 183 8.34 8.60 -23.93
CA ALA A 183 8.67 10.02 -24.01
C ALA A 183 9.49 10.50 -22.80
N GLU A 184 9.13 10.06 -21.59
CA GLU A 184 9.89 10.35 -20.37
C GLU A 184 11.29 9.71 -20.42
N ALA A 185 11.40 8.45 -20.80
CA ALA A 185 12.68 7.75 -20.95
C ALA A 185 13.60 8.45 -21.95
N TYR A 186 13.04 8.92 -23.08
CA TYR A 186 13.81 9.67 -24.08
C TYR A 186 14.34 10.99 -23.54
N GLN A 187 13.53 11.73 -22.75
CA GLN A 187 13.98 12.96 -22.08
C GLN A 187 15.13 12.67 -21.09
N LEU A 188 15.01 11.60 -20.31
CA LEU A 188 16.07 11.20 -19.37
C LEU A 188 17.38 10.86 -20.11
N ILE A 189 17.31 10.19 -21.25
CA ILE A 189 18.47 9.90 -22.10
C ILE A 189 19.12 11.19 -22.62
N GLN A 190 18.31 12.17 -23.07
CA GLN A 190 18.80 13.46 -23.54
C GLN A 190 19.52 14.24 -22.42
N ILE A 191 18.93 14.24 -21.20
CA ILE A 191 19.53 14.88 -20.02
C ILE A 191 20.85 14.19 -19.67
N ALA A 192 20.92 12.87 -19.69
CA ALA A 192 22.15 12.10 -19.43
C ALA A 192 23.22 12.36 -20.49
N ALA A 193 22.85 12.45 -21.77
CA ALA A 193 23.78 12.75 -22.86
C ALA A 193 24.36 14.17 -22.79
N ALA A 194 23.62 15.13 -22.21
CA ALA A 194 24.09 16.51 -22.02
C ALA A 194 25.08 16.64 -20.84
N ARG A 195 25.19 15.65 -19.96
CA ARG A 195 26.13 15.63 -18.86
C ARG A 195 27.49 15.16 -19.32
N THR A 196 28.53 15.93 -19.04
CA THR A 196 29.90 15.63 -19.40
C THR A 196 30.62 14.70 -18.40
N ASP A 197 30.04 14.47 -17.23
CA ASP A 197 30.59 13.65 -16.15
C ASP A 197 30.22 12.17 -16.25
N GLY A 198 29.34 11.79 -17.18
CA GLY A 198 28.93 10.41 -17.42
C GLY A 198 28.04 9.84 -16.29
N LEU A 199 27.52 10.71 -15.40
CA LEU A 199 26.68 10.31 -14.27
C LEU A 199 25.21 10.61 -14.56
N SER A 200 24.39 9.55 -14.59
CA SER A 200 22.94 9.67 -14.76
C SER A 200 22.17 9.70 -13.43
N GLY A 201 22.76 9.10 -12.40
CA GLY A 201 22.14 8.94 -11.09
C GLY A 201 22.69 9.89 -10.02
N LEU A 202 22.39 9.57 -8.75
CA LEU A 202 22.84 10.28 -7.56
C LEU A 202 24.29 9.89 -7.25
N GLU A 203 25.16 10.87 -7.07
CA GLU A 203 26.56 10.67 -6.75
C GLU A 203 26.74 10.18 -5.30
N SER A 204 27.55 9.13 -5.11
CA SER A 204 27.89 8.61 -3.78
C SER A 204 29.02 9.39 -3.10
N GLY A 205 29.78 10.16 -3.88
CA GLY A 205 31.00 10.83 -3.46
C GLY A 205 32.24 9.96 -3.48
N PHE A 206 32.14 8.74 -4.01
CA PHE A 206 33.28 7.85 -4.27
C PHE A 206 33.48 7.72 -5.77
N THR A 207 34.39 8.49 -6.33
CA THR A 207 34.61 8.65 -7.79
C THR A 207 34.71 7.33 -8.56
N LYS A 208 35.38 6.32 -8.01
CA LYS A 208 35.50 5.02 -8.66
C LYS A 208 34.17 4.27 -8.67
N LEU A 209 33.41 4.33 -7.58
CA LEU A 209 32.12 3.72 -7.48
C LEU A 209 31.12 4.41 -8.40
N ASP A 210 31.11 5.74 -8.39
CA ASP A 210 30.23 6.54 -9.23
C ASP A 210 30.48 6.27 -10.74
N LYS A 211 31.72 6.12 -11.14
CA LYS A 211 32.07 5.73 -12.53
C LYS A 211 31.61 4.31 -12.90
N MET A 212 31.59 3.37 -11.94
CA MET A 212 31.16 2.00 -12.20
C MET A 212 29.63 1.86 -12.25
N THR A 213 28.92 2.65 -11.46
CA THR A 213 27.44 2.58 -11.32
C THR A 213 26.71 3.65 -12.12
N SER A 214 27.43 4.64 -12.67
CA SER A 214 26.86 5.88 -13.21
C SER A 214 26.01 6.66 -12.18
N GLY A 215 26.33 6.49 -10.90
CA GLY A 215 25.55 6.99 -9.76
C GLY A 215 24.36 6.09 -9.41
N TRP A 216 23.75 6.35 -8.22
CA TRP A 216 22.59 5.59 -7.75
C TRP A 216 21.33 6.02 -8.48
N GLN A 217 20.60 5.06 -9.07
CA GLN A 217 19.37 5.35 -9.80
C GLN A 217 18.19 5.45 -8.83
N ARG A 218 17.14 6.16 -9.25
CA ARG A 218 15.88 6.23 -8.48
C ARG A 218 15.24 4.85 -8.44
N SER A 219 14.59 4.53 -7.32
CA SER A 219 13.91 3.25 -7.08
C SER A 219 14.83 2.04 -6.90
N ASP A 220 16.17 2.19 -6.92
CA ASP A 220 17.09 1.09 -6.67
C ASP A 220 17.13 0.71 -5.19
N LEU A 221 17.16 -0.59 -4.92
CA LEU A 221 17.51 -1.15 -3.63
C LEU A 221 19.00 -1.57 -3.66
N ILE A 222 19.85 -0.84 -2.93
CA ILE A 222 21.30 -1.08 -2.90
C ILE A 222 21.66 -1.80 -1.61
N ILE A 223 22.20 -3.01 -1.71
CA ILE A 223 22.58 -3.83 -0.57
C ILE A 223 24.11 -3.77 -0.40
N ILE A 224 24.55 -3.30 0.78
CA ILE A 224 25.97 -3.25 1.16
C ILE A 224 26.20 -4.23 2.30
N ALA A 225 26.99 -5.27 2.03
CA ALA A 225 27.34 -6.28 3.02
C ALA A 225 28.85 -6.29 3.30
N ALA A 226 29.22 -6.51 4.54
CA ALA A 226 30.60 -6.67 4.97
C ALA A 226 30.67 -7.53 6.23
N ARG A 227 31.82 -8.17 6.46
CA ARG A 227 32.07 -8.88 7.72
C ARG A 227 32.04 -7.89 8.91
N PRO A 228 31.78 -8.36 10.14
CA PRO A 228 31.86 -7.51 11.32
C PRO A 228 33.19 -6.75 11.39
N ALA A 229 33.14 -5.53 11.86
CA ALA A 229 34.29 -4.61 12.01
C ALA A 229 34.99 -4.15 10.70
N MET A 230 34.48 -4.47 9.50
CA MET A 230 35.04 -4.04 8.23
C MET A 230 34.64 -2.63 7.77
N GLY A 231 33.99 -1.86 8.62
CA GLY A 231 33.65 -0.47 8.35
C GLY A 231 32.37 -0.22 7.55
N LYS A 232 31.44 -1.21 7.43
CA LYS A 232 30.17 -1.06 6.73
C LYS A 232 29.44 0.25 7.09
N THR A 233 29.21 0.49 8.38
CA THR A 233 28.50 1.69 8.86
C THR A 233 29.28 2.97 8.58
N ALA A 234 30.61 2.96 8.70
CA ALA A 234 31.45 4.10 8.39
C ALA A 234 31.36 4.48 6.91
N PHE A 235 31.37 3.48 6.01
CA PHE A 235 31.22 3.68 4.57
C PHE A 235 29.85 4.29 4.23
N VAL A 236 28.76 3.72 4.77
CA VAL A 236 27.40 4.21 4.53
C VAL A 236 27.22 5.65 5.05
N LEU A 237 27.73 5.94 6.25
CA LEU A 237 27.65 7.29 6.81
C LEU A 237 28.52 8.31 6.04
N SER A 238 29.69 7.88 5.50
CA SER A 238 30.49 8.73 4.63
C SER A 238 29.77 9.06 3.33
N MET A 239 29.10 8.08 2.73
CA MET A 239 28.26 8.27 1.55
C MET A 239 27.09 9.21 1.88
N ALA A 240 26.37 8.97 2.97
CA ALA A 240 25.26 9.82 3.43
C ALA A 240 25.73 11.27 3.63
N LYS A 241 26.89 11.48 4.25
CA LYS A 241 27.50 12.81 4.41
C LYS A 241 27.78 13.45 3.05
N ASN A 242 28.42 12.73 2.12
CA ASN A 242 28.72 13.26 0.80
C ASN A 242 27.44 13.68 0.06
N ILE A 243 26.42 12.83 0.06
CA ILE A 243 25.13 13.11 -0.58
C ILE A 243 24.47 14.34 0.04
N ALA A 244 24.41 14.41 1.37
CA ALA A 244 23.72 15.49 2.06
C ALA A 244 24.50 16.81 2.03
N VAL A 245 25.83 16.77 2.24
CA VAL A 245 26.66 17.97 2.41
C VAL A 245 27.21 18.45 1.07
N ASN A 246 27.80 17.57 0.27
CA ASN A 246 28.47 17.98 -0.97
C ASN A 246 27.47 18.16 -2.11
N TYR A 247 26.51 17.23 -2.24
CA TYR A 247 25.54 17.24 -3.35
C TYR A 247 24.17 17.81 -2.99
N ARG A 248 23.95 18.21 -1.73
CA ARG A 248 22.73 18.88 -1.25
C ARG A 248 21.45 18.08 -1.47
N ASN A 249 21.53 16.76 -1.49
CA ASN A 249 20.37 15.89 -1.57
C ASN A 249 19.95 15.44 -0.17
N PRO A 250 18.64 15.41 0.15
CA PRO A 250 18.17 14.97 1.46
C PRO A 250 18.43 13.48 1.67
N VAL A 251 18.91 13.12 2.87
CA VAL A 251 19.19 11.75 3.26
C VAL A 251 18.49 11.43 4.57
N ALA A 252 17.78 10.30 4.64
CA ALA A 252 17.22 9.75 5.86
C ALA A 252 18.00 8.48 6.25
N VAL A 253 18.37 8.36 7.53
CA VAL A 253 19.10 7.20 8.05
C VAL A 253 18.25 6.52 9.12
N PHE A 254 17.94 5.24 8.91
CA PHE A 254 17.24 4.39 9.87
C PHE A 254 18.23 3.38 10.45
N SER A 255 18.36 3.31 11.76
CA SER A 255 19.30 2.41 12.44
C SER A 255 18.59 1.56 13.48
N LEU A 256 18.78 0.25 13.38
CA LEU A 256 18.30 -0.73 14.36
C LEU A 256 19.41 -1.18 15.34
N GLU A 257 20.68 -0.87 15.04
CA GLU A 257 21.85 -1.32 15.82
C GLU A 257 22.44 -0.22 16.70
N MET A 258 22.42 1.04 16.21
CA MET A 258 23.13 2.15 16.85
C MET A 258 22.16 3.28 17.22
N SER A 259 22.41 3.92 18.37
CA SER A 259 21.67 5.12 18.76
C SER A 259 21.98 6.33 17.88
N ASN A 260 21.05 7.30 17.80
CA ASN A 260 21.23 8.54 17.04
C ASN A 260 22.51 9.27 17.42
N VAL A 261 22.82 9.36 18.72
CA VAL A 261 24.02 10.02 19.23
C VAL A 261 25.29 9.33 18.73
N GLN A 262 25.32 8.01 18.70
CA GLN A 262 26.46 7.25 18.18
C GLN A 262 26.68 7.49 16.68
N LEU A 263 25.58 7.54 15.89
CA LEU A 263 25.64 7.83 14.46
C LEU A 263 26.16 9.27 14.22
N VAL A 264 25.63 10.24 14.96
CA VAL A 264 26.08 11.65 14.88
C VAL A 264 27.55 11.77 15.26
N ASN A 265 28.01 11.14 16.34
CA ASN A 265 29.43 11.16 16.72
C ASN A 265 30.34 10.59 15.63
N ARG A 266 29.90 9.56 14.91
CA ARG A 266 30.64 9.04 13.76
C ARG A 266 30.63 10.00 12.57
N LEU A 267 29.51 10.66 12.30
CA LEU A 267 29.42 11.69 11.26
C LEU A 267 30.33 12.88 11.58
N ILE A 268 30.34 13.33 12.83
CA ILE A 268 31.22 14.40 13.31
C ILE A 268 32.70 13.99 13.16
N SER A 269 33.08 12.80 13.63
CA SER A 269 34.43 12.28 13.49
C SER A 269 34.88 12.25 12.02
N ASN A 270 33.98 11.84 11.12
CA ASN A 270 34.25 11.80 9.68
C ASN A 270 34.33 13.21 9.06
N ALA A 271 33.45 14.13 9.46
CA ALA A 271 33.41 15.48 8.90
C ALA A 271 34.56 16.37 9.39
N CYS A 272 34.91 16.21 10.68
CA CYS A 272 35.95 16.99 11.33
C CYS A 272 37.35 16.33 11.23
N GLU A 273 37.45 15.10 10.75
CA GLU A 273 38.71 14.33 10.71
C GLU A 273 39.36 14.18 12.10
N ILE A 274 38.54 14.18 13.16
CA ILE A 274 38.97 14.01 14.55
C ILE A 274 38.75 12.55 14.96
N PRO A 275 39.75 11.89 15.57
CA PRO A 275 39.61 10.51 16.06
C PRO A 275 38.41 10.35 17.00
N SER A 276 37.61 9.31 16.76
CA SER A 276 36.38 9.07 17.57
C SER A 276 36.64 8.85 19.05
N GLU A 277 37.85 8.41 19.44
CA GLU A 277 38.26 8.26 20.84
C GLU A 277 38.36 9.60 21.55
N LYS A 278 38.90 10.64 20.89
CA LYS A 278 39.00 11.99 21.43
C LYS A 278 37.60 12.62 21.60
N ILE A 279 36.70 12.39 20.60
CA ILE A 279 35.30 12.88 20.71
C ILE A 279 34.58 12.19 21.88
N LYS A 280 34.77 10.89 22.08
CA LYS A 280 34.16 10.14 23.21
C LYS A 280 34.71 10.53 24.57
N SER A 281 36.02 10.78 24.66
CA SER A 281 36.67 11.16 25.93
C SER A 281 36.54 12.67 26.22
N GLY A 282 36.14 13.51 25.25
CA GLY A 282 36.11 14.94 25.38
C GLY A 282 37.51 15.61 25.43
N GLN A 283 38.59 14.84 25.19
CA GLN A 283 39.96 15.34 25.22
C GLN A 283 40.36 15.92 23.86
N LEU A 284 39.81 17.08 23.55
CA LEU A 284 40.07 17.85 22.34
C LEU A 284 41.00 19.00 22.65
N ALA A 285 41.99 19.27 21.78
CA ALA A 285 42.80 20.44 21.82
C ALA A 285 42.00 21.67 21.34
N ASP A 286 42.46 22.89 21.71
CA ASP A 286 41.74 24.13 21.36
C ASP A 286 41.50 24.30 19.85
N TYR A 287 42.45 23.90 19.02
CA TYR A 287 42.29 23.96 17.58
C TYR A 287 41.27 22.93 17.07
N GLU A 288 41.16 21.75 17.74
CA GLU A 288 40.16 20.72 17.39
C GLU A 288 38.74 21.19 17.78
N TRP A 289 38.59 21.95 18.85
CA TRP A 289 37.32 22.61 19.19
C TRP A 289 36.90 23.64 18.14
N GLN A 290 37.82 24.48 17.68
CA GLN A 290 37.53 25.42 16.61
C GLN A 290 37.15 24.74 15.29
N GLN A 291 37.88 23.66 14.95
CA GLN A 291 37.57 22.85 13.78
C GLN A 291 36.19 22.19 13.87
N LEU A 292 35.85 21.70 15.05
CA LEU A 292 34.54 21.09 15.34
C LEU A 292 33.42 22.15 15.16
N ASP A 293 33.53 23.31 15.75
CA ASP A 293 32.55 24.40 15.66
C ASP A 293 32.33 24.86 14.20
N TYR A 294 33.41 24.99 13.46
CA TYR A 294 33.36 25.42 12.07
C TYR A 294 32.62 24.36 11.20
N LYS A 295 33.00 23.07 11.31
CA LYS A 295 32.44 21.99 10.52
C LYS A 295 31.01 21.63 10.95
N LEU A 296 30.67 21.79 12.24
CA LEU A 296 29.29 21.58 12.72
C LEU A 296 28.32 22.62 12.14
N ARG A 297 28.74 23.87 11.93
CA ARG A 297 27.89 24.85 11.25
C ARG A 297 27.49 24.40 9.86
N ASP A 298 28.42 23.83 9.09
CA ASP A 298 28.14 23.25 7.77
C ASP A 298 27.16 22.07 7.81
N LEU A 299 27.16 21.28 8.89
CA LEU A 299 26.24 20.18 9.10
C LEU A 299 24.86 20.64 9.61
N LEU A 300 24.81 21.66 10.47
CA LEU A 300 23.58 22.17 11.10
C LEU A 300 22.77 23.09 10.18
N ASP A 301 23.44 23.87 9.35
CA ASP A 301 22.78 24.83 8.44
C ASP A 301 22.01 24.15 7.30
N ARG A 302 22.06 22.81 7.23
CA ARG A 302 21.44 22.04 6.17
C ARG A 302 20.28 21.20 6.71
N LYS A 303 19.06 21.71 6.56
CA LYS A 303 17.77 21.09 6.95
C LYS A 303 17.47 19.72 6.32
N SER A 304 18.44 19.07 5.65
CA SER A 304 18.21 17.93 4.76
C SER A 304 18.56 16.56 5.33
N THR A 305 19.17 16.48 6.53
CA THR A 305 19.51 15.15 7.11
C THR A 305 18.59 14.82 8.26
N ARG A 306 17.83 13.72 8.14
CA ARG A 306 16.98 13.19 9.20
C ARG A 306 17.52 11.85 9.69
N LEU A 307 17.64 11.70 11.00
CA LEU A 307 18.04 10.44 11.66
C LEU A 307 16.86 9.90 12.45
N ASN A 308 16.56 8.64 12.29
CA ASN A 308 15.61 7.90 13.13
C ASN A 308 16.27 6.60 13.61
N SER A 309 16.30 6.37 14.92
CA SER A 309 16.67 5.10 15.52
C SER A 309 15.45 4.55 16.26
N SER A 310 14.86 3.47 15.76
CA SER A 310 13.93 2.67 16.54
C SER A 310 14.74 1.71 17.42
N HIS A 311 14.77 1.95 18.73
CA HIS A 311 15.14 0.90 19.66
C HIS A 311 13.92 0.00 19.82
N ALA A 312 13.97 -1.21 19.24
CA ALA A 312 13.15 -2.29 19.71
C ALA A 312 13.60 -2.58 21.17
N ARG A 313 12.70 -2.39 22.12
CA ARG A 313 12.85 -2.86 23.51
C ARG A 313 12.56 -4.33 23.57
#